data_ddeeb56296b2f20c2422350b5c67a25d
#
_entry.id   ddeeb56296b2f20c2422350b5c67a25d
#
_cell.length_a   1.000
_cell.length_b   1.000
_cell.length_c   1.000
_cell.angle_alpha   90.00
_cell.angle_beta   90.00
_cell.angle_gamma   90.00
#
_symmetry.space_group_name_H-M   'P 1'
#
loop_
_entity.id
_entity.type
_entity.pdbx_description
1 polymer ?
#
loop_
_entity_poly.entity_id
_entity_poly.type
_entity_poly.pdbx_seq_one_letter_code
_entity_poly.pdbx_strand_id
1 'polypeptide(L)'
;NDEIIQEVKKVATDSQKGTYHIKKSKLSTIGALLPETATLKTSATPKAAFNKSKAIEYAKNWATKYNPQYPKYSSGDCANFASQIKLAGGTKMTHASSGNVKKGWWYLRTTRGTSNSWRLARDFTRYFGRSTYTGSSFKTFSSKITAGRFIGYDTTKDGDVDHIGFVTAKNNKLKTTEGVTYYNFKVAQHSGMYHAWVSSKDNGWDALHKKYPKISY
;
A
#
# COMPACT_ATOMS: atom_id res chain seq x y z
N ASN A 1 -8.19 47.30 -2.10
CA ASN A 1 -8.99 46.12 -2.46
C ASN A 1 -8.29 45.28 -3.54
N ASP A 2 -7.62 45.89 -4.51
CA ASP A 2 -6.93 45.15 -5.60
C ASP A 2 -5.68 44.41 -5.11
N GLU A 3 -4.93 44.94 -4.17
CA GLU A 3 -3.79 44.26 -3.57
C GLU A 3 -4.20 42.96 -2.82
N ILE A 4 -5.32 43.00 -2.12
CA ILE A 4 -5.85 41.82 -1.39
C ILE A 4 -6.32 40.76 -2.41
N ILE A 5 -6.95 41.16 -3.49
CA ILE A 5 -7.41 40.27 -4.57
C ILE A 5 -6.21 39.63 -5.29
N GLN A 6 -5.15 40.38 -5.53
CA GLN A 6 -3.91 39.90 -6.13
C GLN A 6 -3.21 38.91 -5.20
N GLU A 7 -3.16 39.20 -3.89
CA GLU A 7 -2.58 38.30 -2.87
C GLU A 7 -3.39 36.99 -2.73
N VAL A 8 -4.72 37.07 -2.78
CA VAL A 8 -5.60 35.88 -2.75
C VAL A 8 -5.40 35.02 -4.00
N LYS A 9 -5.28 35.61 -5.18
CA LYS A 9 -4.98 34.87 -6.42
C LYS A 9 -3.62 34.21 -6.38
N LYS A 10 -2.60 34.89 -5.86
CA LYS A 10 -1.25 34.32 -5.67
C LYS A 10 -1.25 33.16 -4.69
N VAL A 11 -1.91 33.30 -3.53
CA VAL A 11 -2.04 32.26 -2.51
C VAL A 11 -2.76 31.03 -3.07
N ALA A 12 -3.83 31.19 -3.86
CA ALA A 12 -4.54 30.10 -4.50
C ALA A 12 -3.64 29.35 -5.50
N THR A 13 -2.83 30.07 -6.28
CA THR A 13 -1.89 29.49 -7.24
C THR A 13 -0.75 28.77 -6.55
N ASP A 14 -0.21 29.31 -5.47
CA ASP A 14 0.90 28.71 -4.71
C ASP A 14 0.43 27.52 -3.87
N SER A 15 -0.81 27.52 -3.39
CA SER A 15 -1.43 26.36 -2.73
C SER A 15 -1.62 25.18 -3.67
N GLN A 16 -1.95 25.42 -4.95
CA GLN A 16 -2.04 24.38 -5.99
C GLN A 16 -0.67 23.77 -6.30
N LYS A 17 0.42 24.53 -6.12
CA LYS A 17 1.81 24.07 -6.27
C LYS A 17 2.39 23.42 -5.01
N GLY A 18 1.66 23.39 -3.88
CA GLY A 18 2.11 22.80 -2.61
C GLY A 18 3.23 23.58 -1.90
N THR A 19 3.43 24.85 -2.24
CA THR A 19 4.59 25.64 -1.79
C THR A 19 4.26 26.72 -0.75
N TYR A 20 3.00 26.86 -0.31
CA TYR A 20 2.61 27.96 0.58
C TYR A 20 1.83 27.52 1.83
N HIS A 21 2.32 27.89 3.01
CA HIS A 21 1.64 27.70 4.29
C HIS A 21 1.05 29.04 4.80
N ILE A 22 -0.27 29.17 4.81
CA ILE A 22 -0.96 30.34 5.34
C ILE A 22 -1.08 30.23 6.86
N LYS A 23 -0.62 31.25 7.62
CA LYS A 23 -0.85 31.31 9.05
C LYS A 23 -2.36 31.48 9.34
N LYS A 24 -2.89 30.73 10.31
CA LYS A 24 -4.32 30.64 10.66
C LYS A 24 -5.01 32.01 10.91
N SER A 25 -4.26 33.03 11.35
CA SER A 25 -4.72 34.40 11.57
C SER A 25 -5.05 35.18 10.28
N LYS A 26 -4.42 34.86 9.15
CA LYS A 26 -4.74 35.49 7.86
C LYS A 26 -5.96 34.88 7.17
N LEU A 27 -6.25 33.59 7.44
CA LEU A 27 -7.43 32.91 6.87
C LEU A 27 -8.76 33.49 7.38
N SER A 28 -8.84 33.94 8.65
CA SER A 28 -10.06 34.52 9.21
C SER A 28 -10.38 35.90 8.58
N THR A 29 -9.36 36.68 8.23
CA THR A 29 -9.52 37.99 7.61
C THR A 29 -9.90 37.87 6.13
N ILE A 30 -9.39 36.84 5.42
CA ILE A 30 -9.72 36.57 4.01
C ILE A 30 -11.14 35.99 3.88
N GLY A 31 -11.56 35.13 4.83
CA GLY A 31 -12.90 34.53 4.84
C GLY A 31 -14.03 35.55 5.02
N ALA A 32 -13.76 36.67 5.74
CA ALA A 32 -14.74 37.73 5.95
C ALA A 32 -14.98 38.63 4.73
N LEU A 33 -14.12 38.55 3.72
CA LEU A 33 -14.20 39.39 2.49
C LEU A 33 -14.73 38.65 1.28
N LEU A 34 -15.02 37.35 1.39
CA LEU A 34 -15.59 36.57 0.30
C LEU A 34 -17.12 36.57 0.42
N PRO A 35 -17.88 36.82 -0.69
CA PRO A 35 -19.34 36.63 -0.65
C PRO A 35 -19.68 35.20 -0.28
N GLU A 36 -20.77 35.00 0.46
CA GLU A 36 -21.25 33.72 1.04
C GLU A 36 -21.37 32.55 0.04
N THR A 37 -21.31 32.84 -1.26
CA THR A 37 -21.39 31.83 -2.34
C THR A 37 -20.04 31.35 -2.85
N ALA A 38 -18.91 31.90 -2.38
CA ALA A 38 -17.58 31.43 -2.76
C ALA A 38 -17.13 30.30 -1.81
N THR A 39 -17.72 29.13 -1.94
CA THR A 39 -17.13 27.90 -1.44
C THR A 39 -15.78 27.73 -2.16
N LEU A 40 -14.68 27.99 -1.47
CA LEU A 40 -13.36 27.52 -1.87
C LEU A 40 -13.46 25.99 -1.95
N LYS A 41 -13.90 25.48 -3.10
CA LYS A 41 -13.66 24.07 -3.44
C LYS A 41 -12.14 23.97 -3.55
N THR A 42 -11.49 23.61 -2.44
CA THR A 42 -10.21 22.96 -2.52
C THR A 42 -10.44 21.74 -3.38
N SER A 43 -10.13 21.85 -4.66
CA SER A 43 -10.06 20.68 -5.54
C SER A 43 -8.80 19.91 -5.16
N ALA A 44 -8.80 19.34 -3.95
CA ALA A 44 -8.08 18.12 -3.75
C ALA A 44 -8.71 17.16 -4.75
N THR A 45 -8.03 16.93 -5.87
CA THR A 45 -8.38 15.82 -6.78
C THR A 45 -8.60 14.63 -5.87
N PRO A 46 -9.79 14.02 -5.82
CA PRO A 46 -10.03 12.92 -4.92
C PRO A 46 -8.92 11.91 -5.20
N LYS A 47 -8.13 11.58 -4.19
CA LYS A 47 -7.10 10.53 -4.31
C LYS A 47 -7.86 9.33 -4.82
N ALA A 48 -7.64 8.95 -6.09
CA ALA A 48 -8.44 7.94 -6.75
C ALA A 48 -8.48 6.72 -5.84
N ALA A 49 -9.69 6.31 -5.44
CA ALA A 49 -9.88 5.22 -4.50
C ALA A 49 -9.20 3.96 -5.08
N PHE A 50 -8.46 3.23 -4.24
CA PHE A 50 -7.78 2.01 -4.65
C PHE A 50 -8.79 1.01 -5.23
N ASN A 51 -8.64 0.68 -6.52
CA ASN A 51 -9.51 -0.24 -7.24
C ASN A 51 -9.08 -1.68 -6.96
N LYS A 52 -9.78 -2.33 -6.03
CA LYS A 52 -9.51 -3.71 -5.61
C LYS A 52 -9.65 -4.71 -6.75
N SER A 53 -10.64 -4.53 -7.65
CA SER A 53 -10.88 -5.46 -8.76
C SER A 53 -9.70 -5.48 -9.74
N LYS A 54 -9.21 -4.31 -10.14
CA LYS A 54 -8.02 -4.21 -11.00
C LYS A 54 -6.76 -4.77 -10.32
N ALA A 55 -6.60 -4.52 -9.02
CA ALA A 55 -5.48 -5.05 -8.24
C ALA A 55 -5.53 -6.60 -8.16
N ILE A 56 -6.71 -7.17 -7.92
CA ILE A 56 -6.92 -8.62 -7.89
C ILE A 56 -6.66 -9.25 -9.26
N GLU A 57 -7.15 -8.63 -10.33
CA GLU A 57 -6.92 -9.08 -11.69
C GLU A 57 -5.43 -9.10 -12.03
N TYR A 58 -4.72 -8.00 -11.73
CA TYR A 58 -3.28 -7.92 -11.91
C TYR A 58 -2.54 -9.03 -11.13
N ALA A 59 -2.89 -9.19 -9.86
CA ALA A 59 -2.29 -10.21 -9.01
C ALA A 59 -2.49 -11.62 -9.56
N LYS A 60 -3.69 -11.96 -10.04
CA LYS A 60 -3.98 -13.26 -10.66
C LYS A 60 -3.14 -13.51 -11.90
N ASN A 61 -2.98 -12.47 -12.73
CA ASN A 61 -2.27 -12.59 -14.01
C ASN A 61 -0.74 -12.75 -13.84
N TRP A 62 -0.19 -12.23 -12.76
CA TRP A 62 1.27 -12.11 -12.58
C TRP A 62 1.85 -12.84 -11.37
N ALA A 63 1.05 -13.50 -10.53
CA ALA A 63 1.53 -14.19 -9.33
C ALA A 63 2.53 -15.32 -9.61
N THR A 64 2.42 -15.99 -10.76
CA THR A 64 3.24 -17.16 -11.12
C THR A 64 4.22 -16.87 -12.27
N LYS A 65 4.34 -15.62 -12.68
CA LYS A 65 5.28 -15.16 -13.70
C LYS A 65 5.65 -13.70 -13.49
N TYR A 66 6.80 -13.30 -14.03
CA TYR A 66 7.24 -11.90 -13.98
C TYR A 66 6.61 -11.08 -15.10
N ASN A 67 6.15 -9.87 -14.76
CA ASN A 67 5.76 -8.90 -15.77
C ASN A 67 7.04 -8.23 -16.32
N PRO A 68 7.32 -8.34 -17.64
CA PRO A 68 8.54 -7.84 -18.26
C PRO A 68 8.66 -6.30 -18.27
N GLN A 69 7.58 -5.60 -17.91
CA GLN A 69 7.61 -4.14 -17.76
C GLN A 69 8.33 -3.67 -16.50
N TYR A 70 8.62 -4.57 -15.55
CA TYR A 70 9.24 -4.26 -14.25
C TYR A 70 10.52 -5.06 -14.04
N PRO A 71 11.43 -4.57 -13.17
CA PRO A 71 12.62 -5.33 -12.81
C PRO A 71 12.23 -6.59 -12.04
N LYS A 72 13.09 -7.59 -12.15
CA LYS A 72 13.04 -8.82 -11.36
C LYS A 72 14.11 -8.76 -10.29
N TYR A 73 13.74 -9.00 -9.04
CA TYR A 73 14.69 -9.07 -7.94
C TYR A 73 14.85 -10.53 -7.47
N SER A 74 16.06 -11.08 -7.62
CA SER A 74 16.35 -12.48 -7.30
C SER A 74 16.32 -12.78 -5.79
N SER A 75 16.66 -11.80 -4.96
CA SER A 75 16.79 -11.95 -3.50
C SER A 75 15.59 -11.38 -2.71
N GLY A 76 14.46 -11.15 -3.33
CA GLY A 76 13.28 -10.60 -2.64
C GLY A 76 12.42 -9.74 -3.54
N ASP A 77 11.43 -10.33 -4.19
CA ASP A 77 10.56 -9.68 -5.16
C ASP A 77 9.15 -9.37 -4.61
N CYS A 78 8.89 -9.72 -3.36
CA CYS A 78 7.56 -9.60 -2.75
C CYS A 78 7.02 -8.16 -2.73
N ALA A 79 7.85 -7.21 -2.32
CA ALA A 79 7.46 -5.79 -2.28
C ALA A 79 7.40 -5.16 -3.68
N ASN A 80 8.25 -5.58 -4.61
CA ASN A 80 8.18 -5.18 -6.01
C ASN A 80 6.84 -5.63 -6.63
N PHE A 81 6.44 -6.87 -6.41
CA PHE A 81 5.16 -7.38 -6.87
C PHE A 81 3.98 -6.68 -6.19
N ALA A 82 4.06 -6.47 -4.87
CA ALA A 82 3.06 -5.70 -4.13
C ALA A 82 2.90 -4.26 -4.66
N SER A 83 4.01 -3.63 -5.03
CA SER A 83 4.02 -2.29 -5.62
C SER A 83 3.38 -2.26 -7.00
N GLN A 84 3.63 -3.27 -7.83
CA GLN A 84 2.96 -3.44 -9.13
C GLN A 84 1.44 -3.59 -8.98
N ILE A 85 0.99 -4.41 -8.03
CA ILE A 85 -0.44 -4.58 -7.70
C ILE A 85 -1.04 -3.25 -7.23
N LYS A 86 -0.33 -2.51 -6.39
CA LYS A 86 -0.75 -1.21 -5.87
C LYS A 86 -0.93 -0.19 -7.00
N LEU A 87 0.01 -0.16 -7.94
CA LEU A 87 -0.04 0.69 -9.13
C LEU A 87 -1.20 0.30 -10.05
N ALA A 88 -1.39 -0.99 -10.33
CA ALA A 88 -2.51 -1.51 -11.11
C ALA A 88 -3.87 -1.16 -10.48
N GLY A 89 -3.94 -1.12 -9.16
CA GLY A 89 -5.10 -0.64 -8.39
C GLY A 89 -5.31 0.87 -8.45
N GLY A 90 -4.50 1.63 -9.19
CA GLY A 90 -4.68 3.06 -9.42
C GLY A 90 -3.95 3.97 -8.43
N THR A 91 -3.11 3.43 -7.54
CA THR A 91 -2.26 4.26 -6.69
C THR A 91 -1.20 4.94 -7.55
N LYS A 92 -1.10 6.26 -7.45
CA LYS A 92 -0.09 7.04 -8.21
C LYS A 92 1.27 6.96 -7.51
N MET A 93 2.34 6.81 -8.31
CA MET A 93 3.70 6.92 -7.81
C MET A 93 3.98 8.33 -7.29
N THR A 94 4.81 8.42 -6.26
CA THR A 94 5.28 9.68 -5.68
C THR A 94 6.79 9.72 -5.78
N HIS A 95 7.28 10.43 -6.80
CA HIS A 95 8.71 10.59 -7.01
C HIS A 95 9.32 11.59 -6.03
N ALA A 96 10.51 11.29 -5.52
CA ALA A 96 11.31 12.28 -4.85
C ALA A 96 12.08 13.10 -5.91
N SER A 97 12.00 14.41 -5.83
CA SER A 97 12.65 15.34 -6.77
C SER A 97 14.17 15.15 -6.91
N SER A 98 14.81 14.61 -5.89
CA SER A 98 16.27 14.36 -5.82
C SER A 98 16.68 12.96 -6.28
N GLY A 99 15.77 12.10 -6.74
CA GLY A 99 16.07 10.67 -6.97
C GLY A 99 16.43 9.90 -5.70
N ASN A 100 16.14 10.45 -4.50
CA ASN A 100 16.46 9.82 -3.24
C ASN A 100 15.60 8.57 -3.04
N VAL A 101 16.23 7.40 -3.10
CA VAL A 101 15.58 6.08 -2.96
C VAL A 101 14.88 5.86 -1.62
N LYS A 102 15.23 6.63 -0.58
CA LYS A 102 14.60 6.59 0.75
C LYS A 102 13.31 7.41 0.84
N LYS A 103 12.98 8.19 -0.20
CA LYS A 103 11.80 9.07 -0.23
C LYS A 103 10.83 8.67 -1.33
N GLY A 104 9.52 8.83 -1.07
CA GLY A 104 8.45 8.54 -2.00
C GLY A 104 8.25 7.03 -2.23
N TRP A 105 7.42 6.71 -3.22
CA TRP A 105 7.15 5.35 -3.68
C TRP A 105 7.09 5.40 -5.21
N TRP A 106 8.15 4.90 -5.86
CA TRP A 106 8.34 5.06 -7.30
C TRP A 106 9.26 4.00 -7.89
N TYR A 107 9.10 3.82 -9.20
CA TYR A 107 9.91 2.99 -10.06
C TYR A 107 10.21 3.74 -11.36
N LEU A 108 11.44 3.70 -11.81
CA LEU A 108 11.88 4.20 -13.11
C LEU A 108 12.43 3.04 -13.94
N ARG A 109 11.99 2.93 -15.20
CA ARG A 109 12.51 1.90 -16.14
C ARG A 109 13.97 2.08 -16.50
N THR A 110 14.56 3.21 -16.16
CA THR A 110 15.97 3.54 -16.42
C THR A 110 16.85 3.05 -15.27
N THR A 111 18.18 3.07 -15.51
CA THR A 111 19.24 2.75 -14.54
C THR A 111 19.22 3.60 -13.26
N ARG A 112 18.34 4.60 -13.14
CA ARG A 112 18.24 5.47 -11.98
C ARG A 112 17.53 4.85 -10.77
N GLY A 113 17.09 3.60 -10.89
CA GLY A 113 16.69 2.80 -9.73
C GLY A 113 15.22 2.86 -9.35
N THR A 114 14.97 2.37 -8.17
CA THR A 114 13.65 2.19 -7.55
C THR A 114 13.74 2.68 -6.12
N SER A 115 12.67 3.29 -5.60
CA SER A 115 12.62 3.64 -4.17
C SER A 115 12.64 2.40 -3.28
N ASN A 116 13.14 2.55 -2.07
CA ASN A 116 13.13 1.47 -1.09
C ASN A 116 11.70 1.00 -0.79
N SER A 117 10.75 1.93 -0.70
CA SER A 117 9.32 1.65 -0.51
C SER A 117 8.67 0.88 -1.67
N TRP A 118 9.28 0.87 -2.87
CA TRP A 118 8.84 0.02 -3.97
C TRP A 118 9.34 -1.42 -3.85
N ARG A 119 10.58 -1.64 -3.40
CA ARG A 119 11.27 -2.93 -3.49
C ARG A 119 11.54 -3.66 -2.17
N LEU A 120 11.39 -2.98 -1.01
CA LEU A 120 11.65 -3.55 0.31
C LEU A 120 10.34 -3.64 1.11
N ALA A 121 10.06 -4.82 1.68
CA ALA A 121 8.83 -5.09 2.43
C ALA A 121 8.65 -4.13 3.61
N ARG A 122 9.71 -3.93 4.39
CA ARG A 122 9.76 -2.97 5.49
C ARG A 122 9.35 -1.56 5.06
N ASP A 123 10.00 -1.05 4.01
CA ASP A 123 9.81 0.33 3.58
C ASP A 123 8.46 0.52 2.87
N PHE A 124 7.94 -0.50 2.17
CA PHE A 124 6.58 -0.52 1.62
C PHE A 124 5.53 -0.38 2.72
N THR A 125 5.64 -1.18 3.78
CA THR A 125 4.68 -1.16 4.89
C THR A 125 4.78 0.11 5.72
N ARG A 126 5.97 0.64 5.93
CA ARG A 126 6.17 1.95 6.57
C ARG A 126 5.57 3.09 5.75
N TYR A 127 5.69 3.04 4.42
CA TYR A 127 5.17 4.08 3.53
C TYR A 127 3.63 4.08 3.46
N PHE A 128 3.01 2.91 3.35
CA PHE A 128 1.56 2.79 3.23
C PHE A 128 0.83 2.65 4.56
N GLY A 129 1.55 2.43 5.63
CA GLY A 129 0.99 2.11 6.94
C GLY A 129 0.54 0.64 7.04
N ARG A 130 0.31 0.21 8.27
CA ARG A 130 -0.15 -1.16 8.57
C ARG A 130 -0.99 -1.21 9.82
N SER A 131 -1.85 -2.23 9.92
CA SER A 131 -2.45 -2.68 11.17
C SER A 131 -1.76 -3.96 11.61
N THR A 132 -1.45 -4.09 12.87
CA THR A 132 -0.73 -5.24 13.43
C THR A 132 -1.65 -6.09 14.28
N TYR A 133 -1.57 -7.40 14.13
CA TYR A 133 -2.31 -8.39 14.91
C TYR A 133 -1.35 -9.24 15.75
N THR A 134 -0.47 -8.58 16.50
CA THR A 134 0.54 -9.21 17.36
C THR A 134 -0.13 -9.99 18.47
N GLY A 135 0.31 -11.23 18.69
CA GLY A 135 -0.22 -12.11 19.73
C GLY A 135 -1.63 -12.67 19.47
N SER A 136 -2.23 -12.34 18.31
CA SER A 136 -3.53 -12.87 17.91
C SER A 136 -3.40 -14.27 17.31
N SER A 137 -4.44 -15.09 17.48
CA SER A 137 -4.51 -16.39 16.80
C SER A 137 -4.66 -16.19 15.28
N PHE A 138 -4.19 -17.17 14.50
CA PHE A 138 -4.37 -17.16 13.05
C PHE A 138 -5.86 -17.13 12.63
N LYS A 139 -6.74 -17.71 13.47
CA LYS A 139 -8.19 -17.59 13.31
C LYS A 139 -8.64 -16.13 13.38
N THR A 140 -8.18 -15.38 14.39
CA THR A 140 -8.52 -13.95 14.55
C THR A 140 -7.98 -13.13 13.38
N PHE A 141 -6.73 -13.31 13.00
CA PHE A 141 -6.13 -12.65 11.84
C PHE A 141 -6.94 -12.93 10.57
N SER A 142 -7.17 -14.21 10.24
CA SER A 142 -7.89 -14.61 9.03
C SER A 142 -9.34 -14.13 9.00
N SER A 143 -9.98 -13.93 10.17
CA SER A 143 -11.33 -13.34 10.24
C SER A 143 -11.37 -11.90 9.76
N LYS A 144 -10.31 -11.13 9.98
CA LYS A 144 -10.22 -9.69 9.68
C LYS A 144 -9.80 -9.37 8.25
N ILE A 145 -9.12 -10.26 7.57
CA ILE A 145 -8.69 -10.03 6.19
C ILE A 145 -9.82 -10.19 5.19
N THR A 146 -9.71 -9.47 4.08
CA THR A 146 -10.65 -9.53 2.96
C THR A 146 -9.89 -9.53 1.64
N ALA A 147 -10.51 -9.97 0.56
CA ALA A 147 -9.93 -9.85 -0.78
C ALA A 147 -9.61 -8.38 -1.14
N GLY A 148 -8.51 -8.17 -1.83
CA GLY A 148 -7.99 -6.84 -2.16
C GLY A 148 -7.15 -6.19 -1.06
N ARG A 149 -6.71 -6.96 -0.05
CA ARG A 149 -5.81 -6.50 1.02
C ARG A 149 -4.42 -7.07 0.85
N PHE A 150 -3.43 -6.25 1.20
CA PHE A 150 -2.07 -6.72 1.41
C PHE A 150 -1.98 -7.31 2.82
N ILE A 151 -1.19 -8.36 2.95
CA ILE A 151 -0.85 -9.01 4.22
C ILE A 151 0.66 -9.16 4.29
N GLY A 152 1.19 -9.16 5.49
CA GLY A 152 2.61 -9.34 5.72
C GLY A 152 2.88 -10.08 6.99
N TYR A 153 4.11 -10.47 7.23
CA TYR A 153 4.56 -11.05 8.48
C TYR A 153 5.95 -10.55 8.86
N ASP A 154 6.15 -10.44 10.16
CA ASP A 154 7.39 -10.08 10.84
C ASP A 154 7.87 -11.32 11.60
N THR A 155 8.83 -12.05 11.03
CA THR A 155 9.38 -13.26 11.62
C THR A 155 10.48 -12.99 12.63
N THR A 156 11.14 -11.84 12.51
CA THR A 156 12.26 -11.42 13.37
C THR A 156 11.78 -10.74 14.65
N LYS A 157 10.54 -10.26 14.69
CA LYS A 157 9.91 -9.49 15.79
C LYS A 157 10.63 -8.17 16.08
N ASP A 158 11.23 -7.59 15.06
CA ASP A 158 11.86 -6.28 15.16
C ASP A 158 10.89 -5.12 14.86
N GLY A 159 9.64 -5.45 14.57
CA GLY A 159 8.60 -4.49 14.22
C GLY A 159 8.54 -4.19 12.73
N ASP A 160 9.33 -4.82 11.89
CA ASP A 160 9.34 -4.66 10.46
C ASP A 160 8.73 -5.88 9.75
N VAL A 161 8.12 -5.64 8.60
CA VAL A 161 7.55 -6.72 7.79
C VAL A 161 8.64 -7.30 6.88
N ASP A 162 8.84 -8.62 6.98
CA ASP A 162 9.83 -9.36 6.19
C ASP A 162 9.29 -9.78 4.84
N HIS A 163 7.98 -10.07 4.74
CA HIS A 163 7.36 -10.58 3.53
C HIS A 163 5.95 -10.03 3.33
N ILE A 164 5.56 -9.84 2.06
CA ILE A 164 4.24 -9.33 1.67
C ILE A 164 3.58 -10.30 0.69
N GLY A 165 2.30 -10.60 0.94
CA GLY A 165 1.38 -11.24 0.02
C GLY A 165 0.16 -10.35 -0.25
N PHE A 166 -0.63 -10.74 -1.25
CA PHE A 166 -1.86 -10.06 -1.60
C PHE A 166 -3.03 -11.04 -1.65
N VAL A 167 -4.09 -10.74 -0.92
CA VAL A 167 -5.28 -11.59 -0.83
C VAL A 167 -6.18 -11.37 -2.04
N THR A 168 -6.36 -12.39 -2.85
CA THR A 168 -7.19 -12.33 -4.06
C THR A 168 -8.60 -12.88 -3.88
N ALA A 169 -8.80 -13.74 -2.87
CA ALA A 169 -10.10 -14.30 -2.51
C ALA A 169 -10.13 -14.69 -1.03
N LYS A 170 -11.31 -14.78 -0.46
CA LYS A 170 -11.54 -15.30 0.89
C LYS A 170 -12.73 -16.24 0.86
N ASN A 171 -12.61 -17.33 1.60
CA ASN A 171 -13.71 -18.21 1.92
C ASN A 171 -14.12 -17.99 3.38
N ASN A 172 -15.40 -17.70 3.64
CA ASN A 172 -15.89 -17.50 5.00
C ASN A 172 -16.10 -18.81 5.80
N LYS A 173 -15.69 -19.96 5.23
CA LYS A 173 -15.71 -21.24 5.91
C LYS A 173 -14.43 -21.45 6.69
N LEU A 174 -14.56 -21.92 7.92
CA LEU A 174 -13.42 -22.36 8.74
C LEU A 174 -12.79 -23.62 8.14
N LYS A 175 -11.49 -23.65 8.19
CA LYS A 175 -10.63 -24.82 7.88
C LYS A 175 -9.74 -25.09 9.08
N THR A 176 -9.38 -26.34 9.26
CA THR A 176 -8.33 -26.74 10.20
C THR A 176 -7.28 -27.52 9.43
N THR A 177 -6.06 -27.02 9.45
CA THR A 177 -4.90 -27.63 8.81
C THR A 177 -3.81 -27.76 9.86
N GLU A 178 -3.32 -28.98 10.08
CA GLU A 178 -2.28 -29.28 11.07
C GLU A 178 -2.56 -28.72 12.50
N GLY A 179 -3.81 -28.74 12.91
CA GLY A 179 -4.25 -28.23 14.23
C GLY A 179 -4.47 -26.73 14.31
N VAL A 180 -4.27 -26.00 13.22
CA VAL A 180 -4.54 -24.55 13.14
C VAL A 180 -5.89 -24.32 12.49
N THR A 181 -6.80 -23.65 13.20
CA THR A 181 -8.13 -23.28 12.67
C THR A 181 -8.12 -21.83 12.17
N TYR A 182 -8.62 -21.60 10.97
CA TYR A 182 -8.62 -20.29 10.32
C TYR A 182 -9.71 -20.19 9.24
N TYR A 183 -10.02 -18.95 8.81
CA TYR A 183 -10.81 -18.71 7.61
C TYR A 183 -9.90 -18.76 6.38
N ASN A 184 -10.22 -19.65 5.44
CA ASN A 184 -9.36 -19.86 4.28
C ASN A 184 -9.37 -18.64 3.33
N PHE A 185 -8.20 -18.29 2.81
CA PHE A 185 -8.00 -17.22 1.86
C PHE A 185 -6.97 -17.58 0.80
N LYS A 186 -7.02 -16.91 -0.35
CA LYS A 186 -6.12 -17.18 -1.47
C LYS A 186 -5.11 -16.05 -1.61
N VAL A 187 -3.84 -16.39 -1.68
CA VAL A 187 -2.72 -15.44 -1.73
C VAL A 187 -2.03 -15.49 -3.07
N ALA A 188 -1.72 -14.32 -3.61
CA ALA A 188 -0.79 -14.10 -4.70
C ALA A 188 0.47 -13.46 -4.14
N GLN A 189 1.66 -14.00 -4.46
CA GLN A 189 2.94 -13.43 -4.02
C GLN A 189 4.09 -13.79 -4.95
N HIS A 190 5.18 -13.01 -4.85
CA HIS A 190 6.50 -13.35 -5.34
C HIS A 190 7.43 -13.69 -4.16
N SER A 191 8.64 -14.17 -4.45
CA SER A 191 9.55 -14.81 -3.47
C SER A 191 8.93 -16.10 -2.91
N GLY A 192 8.98 -17.16 -3.71
CA GLY A 192 8.09 -18.30 -3.65
C GLY A 192 6.80 -17.97 -4.40
N MET A 193 6.92 -17.91 -5.75
CA MET A 193 5.82 -17.43 -6.61
C MET A 193 4.66 -18.41 -6.63
N TYR A 194 3.50 -17.97 -6.15
CA TYR A 194 2.28 -18.77 -6.24
C TYR A 194 1.00 -17.91 -6.21
N HIS A 195 -0.08 -18.55 -6.64
CA HIS A 195 -1.45 -18.08 -6.44
C HIS A 195 -2.30 -19.23 -5.91
N ALA A 196 -2.32 -19.40 -4.61
CA ALA A 196 -2.90 -20.58 -3.97
C ALA A 196 -3.70 -20.26 -2.70
N TRP A 197 -4.63 -21.15 -2.36
CA TRP A 197 -5.32 -21.12 -1.08
C TRP A 197 -4.33 -21.47 0.05
N VAL A 198 -4.47 -20.83 1.22
CA VAL A 198 -3.62 -21.11 2.39
C VAL A 198 -3.70 -22.56 2.79
N SER A 199 -4.84 -23.21 2.61
CA SER A 199 -5.05 -24.63 2.87
C SER A 199 -4.37 -25.57 1.86
N SER A 200 -3.76 -25.06 0.79
CA SER A 200 -3.04 -25.91 -0.17
C SER A 200 -1.62 -26.20 0.31
N LYS A 201 -1.09 -27.36 -0.10
CA LYS A 201 0.29 -27.78 0.25
C LYS A 201 1.36 -26.80 -0.22
N ASP A 202 1.08 -26.07 -1.27
CA ASP A 202 2.04 -25.14 -1.90
C ASP A 202 2.02 -23.74 -1.27
N ASN A 203 1.14 -23.52 -0.29
CA ASN A 203 1.01 -22.24 0.39
C ASN A 203 1.46 -22.39 1.84
N GLY A 204 2.54 -21.74 2.21
CA GLY A 204 3.18 -21.84 3.50
C GLY A 204 2.62 -20.94 4.61
N TRP A 205 1.51 -20.20 4.37
CA TRP A 205 1.01 -19.24 5.37
C TRP A 205 0.47 -19.89 6.65
N ASP A 206 -0.17 -21.05 6.56
CA ASP A 206 -0.60 -21.82 7.72
C ASP A 206 0.59 -22.48 8.44
N ALA A 207 1.53 -23.03 7.69
CA ALA A 207 2.78 -23.57 8.24
C ALA A 207 3.63 -22.49 8.94
N LEU A 208 3.62 -21.26 8.43
CA LEU A 208 4.29 -20.13 9.08
C LEU A 208 3.76 -19.86 10.47
N HIS A 209 2.44 -19.89 10.67
CA HIS A 209 1.86 -19.66 11.98
C HIS A 209 2.28 -20.75 12.99
N LYS A 210 2.40 -22.00 12.56
CA LYS A 210 2.90 -23.10 13.38
C LYS A 210 4.39 -22.93 13.74
N LYS A 211 5.21 -22.57 12.73
CA LYS A 211 6.65 -22.37 12.89
C LYS A 211 7.00 -21.12 13.71
N TYR A 212 6.20 -20.07 13.56
CA TYR A 212 6.40 -18.76 14.21
C TYR A 212 5.15 -18.33 14.97
N PRO A 213 4.83 -18.94 16.13
CA PRO A 213 3.55 -18.68 16.82
C PRO A 213 3.35 -17.26 17.33
N LYS A 214 4.41 -16.46 17.36
CA LYS A 214 4.38 -15.03 17.76
C LYS A 214 4.61 -14.07 16.58
N ILE A 215 4.34 -14.52 15.38
CA ILE A 215 4.46 -13.71 14.16
C ILE A 215 3.45 -12.56 14.19
N SER A 216 3.85 -11.40 13.69
CA SER A 216 2.97 -10.27 13.44
C SER A 216 2.50 -10.29 11.98
N TYR A 217 1.22 -9.99 11.75
CA TYR A 217 0.60 -9.98 10.42
C TYR A 217 0.17 -8.57 10.01
#